data_523b062cd8c4d5bacdb1db71214497a9
#
_entry.id   523b062cd8c4d5bacdb1db71214497a9
#
_cell.length_a   1.000
_cell.length_b   1.000
_cell.length_c   1.000
_cell.angle_alpha   90.00
_cell.angle_beta   90.00
_cell.angle_gamma   90.00
#
_symmetry.space_group_name_H-M   'P 1'
#
loop_
_entity.id
_entity.type
_entity.pdbx_description
1 polymer ?
#
loop_
_entity_poly.entity_id
_entity_poly.type
_entity_poly.pdbx_seq_one_letter_code
_entity_poly.pdbx_strand_id
1 'polypeptide(L)'
;MKKVVPDFTVFPVGIDETSVEEEDPVRFAVQAAVLKARAAAERHPAALIVAADTVVAAGSRILGKPDDRDEASRMLHLLSGREHRVITGVALFRQSENRLLTGWELTHVTFRQLSSELIDSYLDRMDFMDKAGSYAIQDVGGEFVESIRGDYDNVVGFPTGKIRRLIHLFERPTLLLKADRPAFPAAGARAAESGRRYYLCPAVAGDTVRVQVIRERRRIVETETIEIVEPSPDRVTPRCPHFGQCGGCLFQDLSYPRQLDLKTNHLRRELEKSGLKGLSPEIIEPVIASPAIFEYRNKMEFAFGGQGRTLRLGLRERAGRIPFRRTVGLKTCPIFGQTFEKVAPLILDFARDGRLEVHDPETGEGTLRHLVIREGKTTGQVMVILVTAEEDIAGLTEAALSLKKALPALAGFYQLVTRRQADVVTFEKTKLVFGLPYIEEKLERLTFRIRPPTFFQTNTLAAERLYGRIRDRIAAEKGARVLGLYCGAGVLETFVSSSAAAVTGVDSLPENIASACENAAINGIDRAAFIAGRVEKVPAELSGSFDFVIVDPPRAGLSPKALNQVLKLGVSELIYVSCNPASLGRDLAAATTAGYRIMSIMPFDFFPHTPHLETLVFLEK
;
A
#
# COMPACT_ATOMS: atom_id res chain seq x y z
N MET A 1 29.80 17.38 18.36
CA MET A 1 28.97 17.75 19.52
C MET A 1 29.19 19.19 19.99
N LYS A 2 30.43 19.68 20.22
CA LYS A 2 30.72 21.08 20.62
C LYS A 2 29.99 22.17 19.80
N LYS A 3 29.74 21.92 18.52
CA LYS A 3 28.91 22.82 17.67
C LYS A 3 27.42 22.83 18.02
N VAL A 4 26.94 21.89 18.83
CA VAL A 4 25.51 21.69 19.16
C VAL A 4 25.24 22.06 20.62
N VAL A 5 26.06 21.56 21.55
CA VAL A 5 25.96 21.80 23.01
C VAL A 5 27.35 22.08 23.53
N PRO A 6 27.55 23.13 24.33
CA PRO A 6 28.88 23.48 24.86
C PRO A 6 29.40 22.45 25.85
N ASP A 7 28.54 21.94 26.74
CA ASP A 7 28.90 20.99 27.80
C ASP A 7 28.26 19.62 27.53
N PHE A 8 29.10 18.61 27.31
CA PHE A 8 28.70 17.22 27.14
C PHE A 8 29.82 16.26 27.56
N THR A 9 29.40 15.05 27.92
CA THR A 9 30.31 13.95 28.19
C THR A 9 30.17 12.88 27.13
N VAL A 10 31.27 12.37 26.59
CA VAL A 10 31.26 11.23 25.67
C VAL A 10 31.31 9.94 26.50
N PHE A 11 30.34 9.06 26.21
CA PHE A 11 30.23 7.78 26.88
C PHE A 11 30.20 6.66 25.85
N PRO A 12 31.32 5.94 25.64
CA PRO A 12 31.34 4.81 24.69
C PRO A 12 30.46 3.66 25.18
N VAL A 13 29.63 3.14 24.32
CA VAL A 13 28.76 1.99 24.58
C VAL A 13 29.04 0.93 23.52
N GLY A 14 29.46 -0.26 23.96
CA GLY A 14 29.49 -1.43 23.09
C GLY A 14 28.08 -2.04 22.98
N ILE A 15 27.52 -2.04 21.78
CA ILE A 15 26.31 -2.82 21.48
C ILE A 15 26.64 -3.83 20.41
N ASP A 16 25.91 -4.93 20.41
CA ASP A 16 25.94 -5.87 19.29
C ASP A 16 25.00 -5.37 18.20
N GLU A 17 25.57 -4.74 17.17
CA GLU A 17 24.82 -4.21 16.04
C GLU A 17 24.18 -5.33 15.20
N THR A 18 24.66 -6.59 15.29
CA THR A 18 24.06 -7.74 14.60
C THR A 18 22.71 -8.14 15.16
N SER A 19 22.38 -7.67 16.38
CA SER A 19 21.07 -7.86 17.00
C SER A 19 19.96 -7.01 16.35
N VAL A 20 20.31 -6.07 15.46
CA VAL A 20 19.37 -5.23 14.75
C VAL A 20 18.83 -5.98 13.53
N GLU A 21 17.63 -6.55 13.65
CA GLU A 21 16.93 -7.28 12.58
C GLU A 21 16.19 -6.33 11.64
N GLU A 22 16.83 -5.27 11.15
CA GLU A 22 16.24 -4.30 10.24
C GLU A 22 16.99 -4.29 8.90
N GLU A 23 16.25 -4.35 7.80
CA GLU A 23 16.80 -4.38 6.45
C GLU A 23 16.71 -3.04 5.74
N ASP A 24 15.79 -2.19 6.17
CA ASP A 24 15.74 -0.81 5.71
C ASP A 24 16.89 -0.02 6.34
N PRO A 25 17.81 0.56 5.54
CA PRO A 25 19.00 1.22 6.06
C PRO A 25 18.70 2.38 7.04
N VAL A 26 17.58 3.10 6.84
CA VAL A 26 17.17 4.19 7.73
C VAL A 26 16.73 3.64 9.08
N ARG A 27 15.97 2.56 9.07
CA ARG A 27 15.49 1.91 10.31
C ARG A 27 16.61 1.26 11.05
N PHE A 28 17.51 0.59 10.34
CA PHE A 28 18.71 0.01 10.92
C PHE A 28 19.50 1.07 11.72
N ALA A 29 19.86 2.18 11.04
CA ALA A 29 20.61 3.26 11.67
C ALA A 29 19.87 3.86 12.88
N VAL A 30 18.54 4.08 12.77
CA VAL A 30 17.72 4.60 13.87
C VAL A 30 17.66 3.60 15.02
N GLN A 31 17.46 2.31 14.74
CA GLN A 31 17.35 1.29 15.80
C GLN A 31 18.69 1.07 16.51
N ALA A 32 19.81 1.04 15.79
CA ALA A 32 21.14 1.00 16.36
C ALA A 32 21.40 2.22 17.26
N ALA A 33 21.01 3.43 16.82
CA ALA A 33 21.10 4.63 17.65
C ALA A 33 20.23 4.53 18.92
N VAL A 34 19.02 3.95 18.84
CA VAL A 34 18.14 3.73 19.99
C VAL A 34 18.76 2.75 20.99
N LEU A 35 19.32 1.64 20.51
CA LEU A 35 20.02 0.67 21.37
C LEU A 35 21.19 1.32 22.09
N LYS A 36 22.02 2.10 21.39
CA LYS A 36 23.12 2.88 21.99
C LYS A 36 22.61 3.85 23.04
N ALA A 37 21.52 4.58 22.75
CA ALA A 37 20.95 5.54 23.69
C ALA A 37 20.41 4.87 24.96
N ARG A 38 19.72 3.74 24.83
CA ARG A 38 19.17 2.99 25.97
C ARG A 38 20.27 2.41 26.85
N ALA A 39 21.29 1.78 26.27
CA ALA A 39 22.41 1.21 26.99
C ALA A 39 23.21 2.30 27.78
N ALA A 40 23.38 3.49 27.21
CA ALA A 40 24.00 4.62 27.94
C ALA A 40 23.09 5.15 29.06
N ALA A 41 21.78 5.18 28.86
CA ALA A 41 20.83 5.71 29.83
C ALA A 41 20.70 4.83 31.11
N GLU A 42 20.98 3.53 31.04
CA GLU A 42 21.01 2.64 32.20
C GLU A 42 21.98 3.17 33.27
N ARG A 43 23.09 3.76 32.87
CA ARG A 43 24.09 4.35 33.75
C ARG A 43 23.86 5.82 34.08
N HIS A 44 23.06 6.51 33.24
CA HIS A 44 22.80 7.94 33.33
C HIS A 44 21.30 8.26 33.16
N PRO A 45 20.41 7.77 34.06
CA PRO A 45 18.95 7.80 33.81
C PRO A 45 18.34 9.22 33.76
N ALA A 46 18.97 10.20 34.42
CA ALA A 46 18.50 11.60 34.43
C ALA A 46 19.06 12.43 33.26
N ALA A 47 20.15 11.97 32.63
CA ALA A 47 20.79 12.70 31.54
C ALA A 47 19.98 12.60 30.24
N LEU A 48 20.05 13.64 29.40
CA LEU A 48 19.65 13.53 28.01
C LEU A 48 20.76 12.84 27.23
N ILE A 49 20.51 11.61 26.85
CA ILE A 49 21.41 10.83 26.00
C ILE A 49 21.15 11.18 24.53
N VAL A 50 22.21 11.49 23.80
CA VAL A 50 22.19 11.69 22.35
C VAL A 50 23.09 10.62 21.73
N ALA A 51 22.52 9.72 20.98
CA ALA A 51 23.25 8.68 20.26
C ALA A 51 23.01 8.79 18.75
N ALA A 52 24.03 8.41 17.98
CA ALA A 52 23.95 8.35 16.53
C ALA A 52 24.58 7.05 16.03
N ASP A 53 24.07 6.54 14.92
CA ASP A 53 24.62 5.41 14.19
C ASP A 53 24.56 5.66 12.69
N THR A 54 25.63 5.30 11.96
CA THR A 54 25.75 5.60 10.54
C THR A 54 25.99 4.34 9.73
N VAL A 55 25.23 4.21 8.64
CA VAL A 55 25.40 3.13 7.67
C VAL A 55 25.55 3.69 6.25
N VAL A 56 26.24 2.94 5.41
CA VAL A 56 26.32 3.16 3.97
C VAL A 56 25.39 2.17 3.29
N ALA A 57 24.63 2.60 2.29
CA ALA A 57 23.72 1.74 1.56
C ALA A 57 23.84 1.90 0.05
N ALA A 58 24.05 0.77 -0.62
CA ALA A 58 24.01 0.66 -2.08
C ALA A 58 22.72 -0.09 -2.48
N GLY A 59 21.75 0.61 -3.10
CA GLY A 59 20.40 0.06 -3.25
C GLY A 59 19.78 -0.29 -1.89
N SER A 60 19.23 -1.48 -1.74
CA SER A 60 18.72 -2.00 -0.46
C SER A 60 19.79 -2.61 0.43
N ARG A 61 21.01 -2.83 -0.07
CA ARG A 61 22.08 -3.48 0.66
C ARG A 61 22.76 -2.52 1.62
N ILE A 62 22.76 -2.86 2.92
CA ILE A 62 23.51 -2.15 3.96
C ILE A 62 24.95 -2.62 3.92
N LEU A 63 25.88 -1.68 3.84
CA LEU A 63 27.31 -1.89 3.95
C LEU A 63 27.72 -1.43 5.34
N GLY A 64 27.92 -2.38 6.25
CA GLY A 64 28.40 -2.14 7.59
C GLY A 64 29.91 -1.89 7.64
N LYS A 65 30.53 -2.21 8.76
CA LYS A 65 31.98 -2.30 8.91
C LYS A 65 32.46 -3.60 8.25
N PRO A 66 33.58 -3.60 7.53
CA PRO A 66 34.11 -4.82 6.94
C PRO A 66 34.69 -5.74 8.01
N ASP A 67 34.61 -7.05 7.82
CA ASP A 67 35.23 -8.04 8.70
C ASP A 67 36.73 -8.20 8.41
N ASP A 68 37.12 -7.94 7.15
CA ASP A 68 38.51 -8.03 6.68
C ASP A 68 38.79 -7.11 5.50
N ARG A 69 40.06 -7.13 5.02
CA ARG A 69 40.51 -6.33 3.86
C ARG A 69 39.80 -6.72 2.56
N ASP A 70 39.53 -8.01 2.38
CA ASP A 70 38.91 -8.49 1.13
C ASP A 70 37.45 -8.05 1.06
N GLU A 71 36.75 -8.01 2.15
CA GLU A 71 35.41 -7.45 2.24
C GLU A 71 35.42 -5.95 2.02
N ALA A 72 36.35 -5.23 2.62
CA ALA A 72 36.55 -3.80 2.38
C ALA A 72 36.78 -3.49 0.90
N SER A 73 37.63 -4.26 0.23
CA SER A 73 37.88 -4.13 -1.20
C SER A 73 36.61 -4.37 -2.03
N ARG A 74 35.83 -5.42 -1.70
CA ARG A 74 34.54 -5.70 -2.36
C ARG A 74 33.53 -4.56 -2.18
N MET A 75 33.45 -3.97 -0.98
CA MET A 75 32.57 -2.83 -0.71
C MET A 75 32.96 -1.62 -1.56
N LEU A 76 34.24 -1.26 -1.64
CA LEU A 76 34.72 -0.13 -2.43
C LEU A 76 34.52 -0.34 -3.94
N HIS A 77 34.74 -1.54 -4.45
CA HIS A 77 34.42 -1.89 -5.84
C HIS A 77 32.91 -1.77 -6.14
N LEU A 78 32.05 -2.17 -5.20
CA LEU A 78 30.59 -2.02 -5.33
C LEU A 78 30.18 -0.55 -5.42
N LEU A 79 30.84 0.35 -4.69
CA LEU A 79 30.55 1.78 -4.65
C LEU A 79 31.20 2.56 -5.81
N SER A 80 32.21 2.00 -6.47
CA SER A 80 32.96 2.63 -7.57
C SER A 80 32.05 3.04 -8.72
N GLY A 81 32.13 4.33 -9.13
CA GLY A 81 31.36 4.89 -10.24
C GLY A 81 29.86 5.00 -9.99
N ARG A 82 29.39 4.88 -8.74
CA ARG A 82 27.97 4.86 -8.41
C ARG A 82 27.58 5.86 -7.33
N GLU A 83 26.32 6.30 -7.38
CA GLU A 83 25.70 7.01 -6.26
C GLU A 83 25.28 5.98 -5.19
N HIS A 84 25.59 6.28 -3.94
CA HIS A 84 25.16 5.53 -2.78
C HIS A 84 24.66 6.46 -1.67
N ARG A 85 24.04 5.90 -0.65
CA ARG A 85 23.42 6.64 0.44
C ARG A 85 24.22 6.48 1.72
N VAL A 86 24.46 7.58 2.42
CA VAL A 86 24.96 7.60 3.79
C VAL A 86 23.84 8.04 4.69
N ILE A 87 23.48 7.21 5.64
CA ILE A 87 22.32 7.42 6.52
C ILE A 87 22.78 7.38 7.96
N THR A 88 22.51 8.45 8.70
CA THR A 88 22.72 8.48 10.14
C THR A 88 21.38 8.53 10.88
N GLY A 89 21.12 7.49 11.68
CA GLY A 89 20.07 7.46 12.67
C GLY A 89 20.50 8.24 13.93
N VAL A 90 19.56 8.95 14.53
CA VAL A 90 19.78 9.72 15.76
C VAL A 90 18.69 9.36 16.76
N ALA A 91 19.08 9.11 18.03
CA ALA A 91 18.18 8.90 19.14
C ALA A 91 18.50 9.83 20.29
N LEU A 92 17.49 10.52 20.81
CA LEU A 92 17.51 11.29 22.04
C LEU A 92 16.65 10.54 23.06
N PHE A 93 17.23 10.18 24.20
CA PHE A 93 16.53 9.41 25.22
C PHE A 93 16.82 9.94 26.63
N ARG A 94 15.78 10.06 27.47
CA ARG A 94 15.88 10.33 28.88
C ARG A 94 15.08 9.28 29.65
N GLN A 95 15.76 8.39 30.33
CA GLN A 95 15.16 7.23 30.97
C GLN A 95 14.22 7.61 32.13
N SER A 96 14.58 8.63 32.94
CA SER A 96 13.74 9.11 34.05
C SER A 96 12.34 9.60 33.61
N GLU A 97 12.19 10.02 32.34
CA GLU A 97 10.92 10.45 31.75
C GLU A 97 10.34 9.38 30.83
N ASN A 98 11.04 8.25 30.61
CA ASN A 98 10.77 7.25 29.58
C ASN A 98 10.48 7.90 28.20
N ARG A 99 11.23 8.93 27.87
CA ARG A 99 10.99 9.80 26.71
C ARG A 99 12.05 9.57 25.65
N LEU A 100 11.60 9.16 24.47
CA LEU A 100 12.44 8.87 23.32
C LEU A 100 12.00 9.76 22.15
N LEU A 101 12.96 10.39 21.47
CA LEU A 101 12.74 11.07 20.20
C LEU A 101 13.79 10.59 19.20
N THR A 102 13.36 10.17 18.03
CA THR A 102 14.25 9.68 16.98
C THR A 102 14.19 10.55 15.73
N GLY A 103 15.25 10.47 14.95
CA GLY A 103 15.32 11.09 13.63
C GLY A 103 16.40 10.43 12.79
N TRP A 104 16.53 10.88 11.57
CA TRP A 104 17.56 10.42 10.65
C TRP A 104 17.93 11.53 9.65
N GLU A 105 19.13 11.44 9.11
CA GLU A 105 19.61 12.27 8.01
C GLU A 105 20.13 11.38 6.90
N LEU A 106 19.93 11.80 5.64
CA LEU A 106 20.34 11.06 4.46
C LEU A 106 21.12 11.97 3.52
N THR A 107 22.27 11.50 3.07
CA THR A 107 23.13 12.18 2.12
C THR A 107 23.48 11.21 1.00
N HIS A 108 23.35 11.66 -0.23
CA HIS A 108 23.81 10.93 -1.41
C HIS A 108 25.26 11.29 -1.71
N VAL A 109 26.09 10.28 -1.88
CA VAL A 109 27.49 10.41 -2.24
C VAL A 109 27.72 9.67 -3.55
N THR A 110 28.29 10.33 -4.54
CA THR A 110 28.67 9.70 -5.81
C THR A 110 30.18 9.50 -5.84
N PHE A 111 30.63 8.27 -6.07
CA PHE A 111 32.03 7.97 -6.26
C PHE A 111 32.42 8.08 -7.75
N ARG A 112 33.64 8.55 -7.98
CA ARG A 112 34.32 8.42 -9.28
C ARG A 112 34.52 6.94 -9.59
N GLN A 113 34.84 6.62 -10.86
CA GLN A 113 35.33 5.29 -11.19
C GLN A 113 36.68 5.08 -10.50
N LEU A 114 36.75 4.13 -9.60
CA LEU A 114 37.96 3.77 -8.85
C LEU A 114 38.68 2.62 -9.55
N SER A 115 40.01 2.74 -9.72
CA SER A 115 40.80 1.60 -10.16
C SER A 115 41.15 0.68 -8.97
N SER A 116 41.47 -0.59 -9.25
CA SER A 116 41.88 -1.54 -8.22
C SER A 116 43.13 -1.07 -7.48
N GLU A 117 44.09 -0.46 -8.21
CA GLU A 117 45.34 0.08 -7.62
C GLU A 117 45.05 1.23 -6.64
N LEU A 118 44.03 2.08 -6.95
CA LEU A 118 43.65 3.18 -6.07
C LEU A 118 42.97 2.64 -4.80
N ILE A 119 42.12 1.62 -4.95
CA ILE A 119 41.47 0.95 -3.80
C ILE A 119 42.50 0.28 -2.92
N ASP A 120 43.45 -0.48 -3.49
CA ASP A 120 44.51 -1.16 -2.75
C ASP A 120 45.41 -0.14 -2.02
N SER A 121 45.83 0.91 -2.70
CA SER A 121 46.61 1.98 -2.11
C SER A 121 45.90 2.68 -0.93
N TYR A 122 44.60 2.83 -0.99
CA TYR A 122 43.82 3.37 0.12
C TYR A 122 43.79 2.39 1.31
N LEU A 123 43.48 1.11 1.05
CA LEU A 123 43.40 0.07 2.08
C LEU A 123 44.75 -0.21 2.76
N ASP A 124 45.87 0.12 2.09
CA ASP A 124 47.22 0.01 2.67
C ASP A 124 47.57 1.19 3.59
N ARG A 125 46.96 2.35 3.38
CA ARG A 125 47.31 3.60 4.06
C ARG A 125 46.40 3.99 5.19
N MET A 126 45.11 3.56 5.13
CA MET A 126 44.05 4.07 5.99
C MET A 126 43.46 2.98 6.88
N ASP A 127 42.98 3.38 8.05
CA ASP A 127 42.20 2.52 8.93
C ASP A 127 40.75 2.51 8.47
N PHE A 128 40.32 1.42 7.85
CA PHE A 128 38.99 1.22 7.28
C PHE A 128 38.09 0.30 8.12
N MET A 129 38.65 -0.44 9.07
CA MET A 129 37.96 -1.52 9.81
C MET A 129 36.76 -1.01 10.65
N ASP A 130 36.81 0.23 11.12
CA ASP A 130 35.77 0.85 11.91
C ASP A 130 34.79 1.71 11.09
N LYS A 131 34.92 1.71 9.75
CA LYS A 131 34.16 2.58 8.86
C LYS A 131 33.05 1.81 8.12
N ALA A 132 31.83 2.30 8.18
CA ALA A 132 30.74 1.79 7.35
C ALA A 132 31.03 2.02 5.86
N GLY A 133 30.86 0.96 5.04
CA GLY A 133 31.21 1.01 3.63
C GLY A 133 32.71 1.12 3.33
N SER A 134 33.55 0.89 4.35
CA SER A 134 35.03 0.84 4.27
C SER A 134 35.71 2.16 3.89
N TYR A 135 35.07 3.33 4.12
CA TYR A 135 35.69 4.62 3.84
C TYR A 135 35.28 5.71 4.86
N ALA A 136 36.16 6.71 5.03
CA ALA A 136 35.79 7.96 5.70
C ALA A 136 35.95 9.12 4.72
N ILE A 137 34.91 9.94 4.58
CA ILE A 137 34.91 11.06 3.64
C ILE A 137 36.05 12.07 3.87
N GLN A 138 36.49 12.16 5.11
CA GLN A 138 37.61 13.03 5.51
C GLN A 138 38.94 12.58 4.92
N ASP A 139 39.09 11.26 4.68
CA ASP A 139 40.32 10.65 4.20
C ASP A 139 40.36 10.54 2.66
N VAL A 140 39.17 10.40 2.01
CA VAL A 140 39.04 10.10 0.57
C VAL A 140 38.43 11.23 -0.27
N GLY A 141 38.06 12.36 0.36
CA GLY A 141 37.18 13.37 -0.25
C GLY A 141 37.57 13.83 -1.66
N GLY A 142 38.87 14.03 -1.94
CA GLY A 142 39.33 14.48 -3.24
C GLY A 142 39.59 13.35 -4.25
N GLU A 143 39.88 12.14 -3.81
CA GLU A 143 40.27 11.01 -4.64
C GLU A 143 39.08 10.17 -5.09
N PHE A 144 38.16 9.85 -4.17
CA PHE A 144 37.02 8.94 -4.40
C PHE A 144 35.74 9.67 -4.76
N VAL A 145 35.47 10.81 -4.12
CA VAL A 145 34.17 11.48 -4.20
C VAL A 145 34.09 12.41 -5.42
N GLU A 146 33.08 12.18 -6.24
CA GLU A 146 32.71 13.05 -7.35
C GLU A 146 31.76 14.16 -6.90
N SER A 147 30.73 13.80 -6.13
CA SER A 147 29.73 14.76 -5.65
C SER A 147 29.05 14.31 -4.35
N ILE A 148 28.55 15.29 -3.60
CA ILE A 148 27.75 15.09 -2.39
C ILE A 148 26.47 15.90 -2.53
N ARG A 149 25.31 15.26 -2.29
CA ARG A 149 24.01 15.90 -2.28
C ARG A 149 23.32 15.66 -0.94
N GLY A 150 23.44 16.62 -0.03
CA GLY A 150 22.92 16.55 1.34
C GLY A 150 23.84 17.19 2.36
N ASP A 151 23.81 16.69 3.58
CA ASP A 151 24.58 17.22 4.72
C ASP A 151 25.94 16.53 4.82
N TYR A 152 27.03 17.30 4.75
CA TYR A 152 28.38 16.79 4.92
C TYR A 152 28.63 16.23 6.33
N ASP A 153 28.11 16.91 7.39
CA ASP A 153 28.23 16.44 8.77
C ASP A 153 27.55 15.05 8.97
N ASN A 154 26.54 14.74 8.13
CA ASN A 154 25.91 13.41 8.10
C ASN A 154 26.89 12.35 7.57
N VAL A 155 27.64 12.65 6.54
CA VAL A 155 28.61 11.69 5.96
C VAL A 155 29.77 11.43 6.96
N VAL A 156 30.10 12.42 7.77
CA VAL A 156 31.08 12.27 8.89
C VAL A 156 30.50 11.41 10.04
N GLY A 157 29.18 11.14 10.06
CA GLY A 157 28.51 10.30 11.04
C GLY A 157 27.81 11.07 12.18
N PHE A 158 27.75 12.41 12.10
CA PHE A 158 27.11 13.21 13.15
C PHE A 158 26.40 14.44 12.59
N PRO A 159 25.14 14.33 12.11
CA PRO A 159 24.40 15.40 11.45
C PRO A 159 24.02 16.51 12.44
N THR A 160 24.91 17.49 12.63
CA THR A 160 24.80 18.51 13.67
C THR A 160 23.54 19.35 13.56
N GLY A 161 23.12 19.69 12.34
CA GLY A 161 21.87 20.42 12.08
C GLY A 161 20.62 19.66 12.52
N LYS A 162 20.56 18.37 12.22
CA LYS A 162 19.48 17.48 12.65
C LYS A 162 19.43 17.32 14.17
N ILE A 163 20.56 17.04 14.78
CA ILE A 163 20.67 16.82 16.23
C ILE A 163 20.23 18.06 17.00
N ARG A 164 20.70 19.26 16.61
CA ARG A 164 20.28 20.53 17.23
C ARG A 164 18.76 20.70 17.18
N ARG A 165 18.15 20.41 16.04
CA ARG A 165 16.71 20.48 15.88
C ARG A 165 15.97 19.47 16.76
N LEU A 166 16.47 18.23 16.87
CA LEU A 166 15.86 17.21 17.71
C LEU A 166 15.97 17.57 19.20
N ILE A 167 17.12 18.11 19.67
CA ILE A 167 17.28 18.61 21.04
C ILE A 167 16.24 19.71 21.32
N HIS A 168 16.12 20.69 20.44
CA HIS A 168 15.13 21.75 20.62
C HIS A 168 13.69 21.21 20.69
N LEU A 169 13.36 20.20 19.92
CA LEU A 169 12.05 19.53 19.98
C LEU A 169 11.88 18.71 21.26
N PHE A 170 12.95 18.03 21.68
CA PHE A 170 12.95 17.21 22.90
C PHE A 170 12.75 18.07 24.16
N GLU A 171 13.30 19.26 24.23
CA GLU A 171 13.15 20.18 25.38
C GLU A 171 11.77 20.86 25.44
N ARG A 172 10.94 20.75 24.39
CA ARG A 172 9.56 21.23 24.44
C ARG A 172 8.72 20.35 25.37
N PRO A 173 7.76 20.93 26.13
CA PRO A 173 6.84 20.14 26.95
C PRO A 173 5.98 19.23 26.07
N THR A 174 5.59 18.09 26.62
CA THR A 174 4.55 17.25 26.03
C THR A 174 3.20 17.96 26.13
N LEU A 175 2.33 17.73 25.16
CA LEU A 175 0.99 18.30 25.13
C LEU A 175 -0.05 17.20 25.43
N LEU A 176 -1.09 17.58 26.18
CA LEU A 176 -2.28 16.76 26.35
C LEU A 176 -3.35 17.30 25.40
N LEU A 177 -3.75 16.48 24.41
CA LEU A 177 -4.67 16.89 23.37
C LEU A 177 -5.85 15.92 23.29
N LYS A 178 -7.05 16.48 23.17
CA LYS A 178 -8.25 15.69 22.84
C LYS A 178 -8.40 15.64 21.32
N ALA A 179 -8.48 14.43 20.79
CA ALA A 179 -8.72 14.19 19.36
C ALA A 179 -10.18 14.56 19.02
N ASP A 180 -10.38 15.66 18.31
CA ASP A 180 -11.71 16.20 17.99
C ASP A 180 -12.34 15.57 16.75
N ARG A 181 -11.53 15.03 15.83
CA ARG A 181 -11.99 14.46 14.56
C ARG A 181 -11.00 13.46 13.98
N PRO A 182 -11.47 12.52 13.13
CA PRO A 182 -10.58 11.60 12.43
C PRO A 182 -9.74 12.32 11.37
N ALA A 183 -8.54 11.79 11.11
CA ALA A 183 -7.68 12.25 10.02
C ALA A 183 -8.09 11.67 8.64
N PHE A 184 -9.24 11.03 8.55
CA PHE A 184 -9.77 10.33 7.37
C PHE A 184 -9.55 11.12 6.05
N PRO A 185 -9.14 10.49 4.94
CA PRO A 185 -8.96 9.04 4.74
C PRO A 185 -7.63 8.47 5.29
N ALA A 186 -6.76 9.27 5.86
CA ALA A 186 -5.56 8.80 6.55
C ALA A 186 -5.92 8.16 7.91
N ALA A 187 -5.03 7.30 8.41
CA ALA A 187 -5.14 6.77 9.77
C ALA A 187 -4.88 7.86 10.81
N GLY A 188 -5.40 7.65 12.03
CA GLY A 188 -5.22 8.56 13.15
C GLY A 188 -6.32 9.61 13.27
N ALA A 189 -6.06 10.61 14.13
CA ALA A 189 -7.00 11.68 14.44
C ALA A 189 -6.34 13.05 14.32
N ARG A 190 -7.13 14.11 14.47
CA ARG A 190 -6.68 15.50 14.51
C ARG A 190 -7.20 16.17 15.75
N ALA A 191 -6.47 17.16 16.22
CA ALA A 191 -6.92 18.12 17.21
C ALA A 191 -6.66 19.53 16.69
N ALA A 192 -7.44 20.51 17.14
CA ALA A 192 -7.23 21.92 16.86
C ALA A 192 -7.14 22.68 18.17
N GLU A 193 -6.00 23.32 18.42
CA GLU A 193 -5.77 24.11 19.61
C GLU A 193 -4.99 25.37 19.26
N SER A 194 -5.42 26.52 19.78
CA SER A 194 -4.76 27.81 19.59
C SER A 194 -4.44 28.16 18.12
N GLY A 195 -5.35 27.81 17.18
CA GLY A 195 -5.21 28.06 15.74
C GLY A 195 -4.23 27.13 15.03
N ARG A 196 -3.69 26.14 15.70
CA ARG A 196 -2.82 25.06 15.16
C ARG A 196 -3.61 23.78 14.95
N ARG A 197 -3.19 22.98 13.98
CA ARG A 197 -3.77 21.66 13.66
C ARG A 197 -2.75 20.58 13.94
N TYR A 198 -3.07 19.71 14.88
CA TYR A 198 -2.25 18.59 15.30
C TYR A 198 -2.69 17.32 14.59
N TYR A 199 -1.72 16.53 14.12
CA TYR A 199 -1.95 15.20 13.58
C TYR A 199 -1.50 14.16 14.59
N LEU A 200 -2.45 13.37 15.09
CA LEU A 200 -2.30 12.43 16.20
C LEU A 200 -2.32 10.99 15.66
N CYS A 201 -1.21 10.26 15.77
CA CYS A 201 -1.13 8.87 15.33
C CYS A 201 -0.17 8.07 16.25
N PRO A 202 -0.59 6.90 16.76
CA PRO A 202 -1.92 6.32 16.66
C PRO A 202 -2.93 6.99 17.61
N ALA A 203 -4.05 7.47 17.08
CA ALA A 203 -5.17 7.98 17.86
C ALA A 203 -6.47 7.85 17.06
N VAL A 204 -7.60 7.72 17.74
CA VAL A 204 -8.94 7.81 17.15
C VAL A 204 -9.67 9.04 17.68
N ALA A 205 -10.67 9.54 16.95
CA ALA A 205 -11.47 10.66 17.42
C ALA A 205 -12.16 10.30 18.74
N GLY A 206 -12.07 11.19 19.73
CA GLY A 206 -12.56 10.96 21.09
C GLY A 206 -11.46 10.61 22.09
N ASP A 207 -10.29 10.12 21.65
CA ASP A 207 -9.16 9.88 22.56
C ASP A 207 -8.63 11.20 23.16
N THR A 208 -8.21 11.14 24.42
CA THR A 208 -7.30 12.12 25.03
C THR A 208 -5.90 11.53 25.04
N VAL A 209 -4.97 12.19 24.36
CA VAL A 209 -3.60 11.66 24.14
C VAL A 209 -2.53 12.62 24.63
N ARG A 210 -1.47 12.06 25.23
CA ARG A 210 -0.23 12.76 25.49
C ARG A 210 0.69 12.63 24.29
N VAL A 211 1.10 13.76 23.74
CA VAL A 211 1.90 13.80 22.51
C VAL A 211 3.16 14.61 22.66
N GLN A 212 4.16 14.28 21.86
CA GLN A 212 5.35 15.07 21.63
C GLN A 212 5.30 15.70 20.24
N VAL A 213 5.64 16.98 20.15
CA VAL A 213 5.80 17.65 18.86
C VAL A 213 7.10 17.20 18.22
N ILE A 214 7.02 16.75 16.98
CA ILE A 214 8.17 16.25 16.22
C ILE A 214 8.49 17.10 15.00
N ARG A 215 7.49 17.81 14.49
CA ARG A 215 7.66 18.72 13.37
C ARG A 215 6.55 19.77 13.35
N GLU A 216 6.93 20.99 13.07
CA GLU A 216 5.99 22.09 12.88
C GLU A 216 6.23 22.75 11.52
N ARG A 217 5.16 22.89 10.73
CA ARG A 217 5.16 23.60 9.45
C ARG A 217 3.96 24.53 9.40
N ARG A 218 4.20 25.84 9.50
CA ARG A 218 3.14 26.85 9.56
C ARG A 218 2.13 26.52 10.68
N ARG A 219 0.87 26.17 10.31
CA ARG A 219 -0.20 25.81 11.26
C ARG A 219 -0.40 24.29 11.42
N ILE A 220 0.44 23.46 10.81
CA ILE A 220 0.37 22.01 10.87
C ILE A 220 1.47 21.52 11.81
N VAL A 221 1.07 20.79 12.83
CA VAL A 221 1.97 20.20 13.83
C VAL A 221 1.88 18.67 13.73
N GLU A 222 2.98 18.05 13.35
CA GLU A 222 3.14 16.61 13.39
C GLU A 222 3.55 16.21 14.80
N THR A 223 2.87 15.22 15.37
CA THR A 223 3.15 14.75 16.73
C THR A 223 3.39 13.25 16.75
N GLU A 224 4.01 12.79 17.81
CA GLU A 224 4.09 11.40 18.20
C GLU A 224 3.26 11.20 19.45
N THR A 225 2.33 10.24 19.40
CA THR A 225 1.53 9.87 20.55
C THR A 225 2.38 9.03 21.49
N ILE A 226 2.62 9.53 22.70
CA ILE A 226 3.37 8.84 23.76
C ILE A 226 2.43 7.88 24.49
N GLU A 227 1.19 8.35 24.77
CA GLU A 227 0.24 7.65 25.62
C GLU A 227 -1.18 8.02 25.23
N ILE A 228 -2.09 7.05 25.27
CA ILE A 228 -3.52 7.28 25.23
C ILE A 228 -3.98 7.35 26.68
N VAL A 229 -4.26 8.57 27.16
CA VAL A 229 -4.62 8.83 28.57
C VAL A 229 -6.06 8.44 28.85
N GLU A 230 -6.97 8.80 27.93
CA GLU A 230 -8.38 8.42 27.98
C GLU A 230 -8.79 7.88 26.61
N PRO A 231 -9.12 6.59 26.50
CA PRO A 231 -9.55 6.01 25.23
C PRO A 231 -10.95 6.47 24.85
N SER A 232 -11.18 6.64 23.55
CA SER A 232 -12.51 6.89 22.97
C SER A 232 -13.46 5.72 23.23
N PRO A 233 -14.76 5.95 23.47
CA PRO A 233 -15.76 4.89 23.56
C PRO A 233 -15.95 4.12 22.24
N ASP A 234 -15.57 4.71 21.09
CA ASP A 234 -15.61 4.05 19.79
C ASP A 234 -14.41 3.13 19.53
N ARG A 235 -13.41 3.11 20.43
CA ARG A 235 -12.22 2.29 20.31
C ARG A 235 -12.52 0.83 20.60
N VAL A 236 -12.02 -0.06 19.75
CA VAL A 236 -12.08 -1.51 19.91
C VAL A 236 -10.70 -2.14 19.77
N THR A 237 -10.51 -3.32 20.35
CA THR A 237 -9.26 -4.08 20.18
C THR A 237 -9.20 -4.66 18.76
N PRO A 238 -8.16 -4.36 17.98
CA PRO A 238 -7.99 -4.93 16.64
C PRO A 238 -7.86 -6.46 16.67
N ARG A 239 -8.57 -7.16 15.79
CA ARG A 239 -8.42 -8.62 15.63
C ARG A 239 -7.05 -9.00 15.03
N CYS A 240 -6.47 -8.14 14.19
CA CYS A 240 -5.21 -8.40 13.50
C CYS A 240 -4.00 -8.07 14.40
N PRO A 241 -3.09 -9.02 14.68
CA PRO A 241 -1.90 -8.76 15.49
C PRO A 241 -0.90 -7.82 14.80
N HIS A 242 -1.01 -7.64 13.48
CA HIS A 242 -0.15 -6.75 12.68
C HIS A 242 -0.75 -5.34 12.51
N PHE A 243 -1.92 -5.07 13.14
CA PHE A 243 -2.53 -3.75 13.05
C PHE A 243 -1.60 -2.68 13.65
N GLY A 244 -1.57 -1.51 13.03
CA GLY A 244 -0.66 -0.43 13.42
C GLY A 244 0.67 -0.44 12.66
N GLN A 245 1.21 -1.61 12.32
CA GLN A 245 2.42 -1.76 11.51
C GLN A 245 2.07 -1.99 10.03
N CYS A 246 1.20 -2.97 9.75
CA CYS A 246 0.76 -3.31 8.40
C CYS A 246 -0.12 -2.19 7.81
N GLY A 247 0.15 -1.82 6.55
CA GLY A 247 -0.61 -0.79 5.82
C GLY A 247 -1.94 -1.25 5.22
N GLY A 248 -2.29 -2.54 5.34
CA GLY A 248 -3.50 -3.09 4.72
C GLY A 248 -4.82 -2.64 5.37
N CYS A 249 -4.82 -2.37 6.68
CA CYS A 249 -5.98 -1.91 7.43
C CYS A 249 -5.65 -0.64 8.21
N LEU A 250 -6.57 0.34 8.21
CA LEU A 250 -6.36 1.61 8.89
C LEU A 250 -7.29 1.83 10.09
N PHE A 251 -8.42 1.07 10.20
CA PHE A 251 -9.51 1.34 11.13
C PHE A 251 -9.97 0.11 11.93
N GLN A 252 -9.13 -0.92 12.11
CA GLN A 252 -9.53 -2.06 12.96
C GLN A 252 -9.64 -1.72 14.45
N ASP A 253 -9.12 -0.59 14.87
CA ASP A 253 -9.24 -0.05 16.23
C ASP A 253 -10.49 0.83 16.45
N LEU A 254 -11.37 0.91 15.45
CA LEU A 254 -12.67 1.59 15.52
C LEU A 254 -13.82 0.60 15.37
N SER A 255 -14.89 0.82 16.13
CA SER A 255 -16.14 0.07 15.99
C SER A 255 -16.68 0.15 14.56
N TYR A 256 -17.26 -0.95 14.07
CA TYR A 256 -17.67 -1.01 12.67
C TYR A 256 -18.75 0.02 12.30
N PRO A 257 -19.77 0.29 13.15
CA PRO A 257 -20.71 1.40 12.89
C PRO A 257 -19.99 2.74 12.70
N ARG A 258 -18.97 3.01 13.53
CA ARG A 258 -18.19 4.25 13.42
C ARG A 258 -17.42 4.35 12.11
N GLN A 259 -16.90 3.22 11.59
CA GLN A 259 -16.27 3.19 10.27
C GLN A 259 -17.24 3.59 9.16
N LEU A 260 -18.49 3.12 9.21
CA LEU A 260 -19.54 3.45 8.23
C LEU A 260 -19.90 4.95 8.27
N ASP A 261 -20.04 5.53 9.48
CA ASP A 261 -20.26 6.98 9.63
C ASP A 261 -19.13 7.81 9.02
N LEU A 262 -17.87 7.40 9.23
CA LEU A 262 -16.72 8.09 8.68
C LEU A 262 -16.72 8.04 7.15
N LYS A 263 -17.10 6.93 6.55
CA LYS A 263 -17.22 6.75 5.11
C LYS A 263 -18.33 7.62 4.53
N THR A 264 -19.50 7.64 5.16
CA THR A 264 -20.62 8.53 4.79
C THR A 264 -20.19 9.99 4.80
N ASN A 265 -19.55 10.43 5.89
CA ASN A 265 -19.09 11.81 6.04
C ASN A 265 -17.96 12.17 5.05
N HIS A 266 -17.14 11.20 4.66
CA HIS A 266 -16.12 11.41 3.64
C HIS A 266 -16.77 11.60 2.27
N LEU A 267 -17.68 10.72 1.87
CA LEU A 267 -18.41 10.85 0.62
C LEU A 267 -19.10 12.21 0.51
N ARG A 268 -19.88 12.61 1.52
CA ARG A 268 -20.56 13.92 1.53
C ARG A 268 -19.59 15.08 1.31
N ARG A 269 -18.46 15.10 2.02
CA ARG A 269 -17.45 16.17 1.88
C ARG A 269 -16.81 16.22 0.49
N GLU A 270 -16.57 15.08 -0.15
CA GLU A 270 -15.99 15.08 -1.50
C GLU A 270 -17.00 15.55 -2.55
N LEU A 271 -18.28 15.19 -2.42
CA LEU A 271 -19.36 15.69 -3.27
C LEU A 271 -19.55 17.21 -3.11
N GLU A 272 -19.55 17.73 -1.89
CA GLU A 272 -19.63 19.18 -1.61
C GLU A 272 -18.46 19.96 -2.22
N LYS A 273 -17.22 19.42 -2.14
CA LYS A 273 -16.04 20.04 -2.76
C LYS A 273 -16.14 20.13 -4.28
N SER A 274 -16.85 19.19 -4.89
CA SER A 274 -17.06 19.15 -6.34
C SER A 274 -18.19 20.09 -6.83
N GLY A 275 -18.75 20.90 -5.93
CA GLY A 275 -19.81 21.84 -6.25
C GLY A 275 -21.24 21.31 -6.11
N LEU A 276 -21.41 20.05 -5.75
CA LEU A 276 -22.71 19.42 -5.48
C LEU A 276 -23.17 19.79 -4.05
N LYS A 277 -23.37 21.10 -3.82
CA LYS A 277 -23.86 21.62 -2.56
C LYS A 277 -25.38 21.53 -2.49
N GLY A 278 -25.91 21.24 -1.28
CA GLY A 278 -27.35 21.25 -1.05
C GLY A 278 -28.09 20.01 -1.59
N LEU A 279 -27.35 18.92 -1.87
CA LEU A 279 -27.99 17.62 -2.06
C LEU A 279 -28.80 17.29 -0.79
N SER A 280 -30.07 16.96 -0.95
CA SER A 280 -30.92 16.51 0.16
C SER A 280 -30.24 15.35 0.89
N PRO A 281 -30.22 15.36 2.23
CA PRO A 281 -29.70 14.23 3.02
C PRO A 281 -30.31 12.88 2.64
N GLU A 282 -31.52 12.88 2.09
CA GLU A 282 -32.25 11.71 1.62
C GLU A 282 -31.68 11.10 0.35
N ILE A 283 -31.01 11.91 -0.50
CA ILE A 283 -30.36 11.43 -1.73
C ILE A 283 -29.12 10.59 -1.43
N ILE A 284 -28.40 10.92 -0.34
CA ILE A 284 -27.22 10.16 0.08
C ILE A 284 -27.64 9.19 1.16
N GLU A 285 -27.84 7.94 0.80
CA GLU A 285 -28.19 6.88 1.73
C GLU A 285 -27.06 6.60 2.74
N PRO A 286 -27.38 6.03 3.91
CA PRO A 286 -26.37 5.47 4.81
C PRO A 286 -25.53 4.41 4.09
N VAL A 287 -24.24 4.28 4.46
CA VAL A 287 -23.39 3.23 3.87
C VAL A 287 -23.99 1.86 4.14
N ILE A 288 -24.23 1.12 3.07
CA ILE A 288 -24.67 -0.27 3.14
C ILE A 288 -23.50 -1.13 3.64
N ALA A 289 -23.71 -1.74 4.80
CA ALA A 289 -22.68 -2.53 5.48
C ALA A 289 -22.26 -3.75 4.64
N SER A 290 -20.97 -4.11 4.72
CA SER A 290 -20.48 -5.38 4.15
C SER A 290 -21.16 -6.57 4.82
N PRO A 291 -21.53 -7.62 4.06
CA PRO A 291 -22.06 -8.87 4.64
C PRO A 291 -21.10 -9.55 5.60
N ALA A 292 -19.80 -9.40 5.36
CA ALA A 292 -18.72 -9.87 6.22
C ALA A 292 -17.68 -8.77 6.38
N ILE A 293 -17.23 -8.54 7.62
CA ILE A 293 -16.20 -7.52 7.91
C ILE A 293 -14.79 -8.11 7.98
N PHE A 294 -14.67 -9.42 8.06
CA PHE A 294 -13.44 -10.21 7.95
C PHE A 294 -13.62 -11.31 6.92
N GLU A 295 -12.52 -11.84 6.42
CA GLU A 295 -12.45 -12.92 5.42
C GLU A 295 -13.22 -12.63 4.12
N TYR A 296 -13.52 -11.35 3.88
CA TYR A 296 -14.31 -10.91 2.73
C TYR A 296 -13.51 -10.81 1.42
N ARG A 297 -12.18 -10.59 1.51
CA ARG A 297 -11.36 -10.41 0.32
C ARG A 297 -11.12 -11.73 -0.40
N ASN A 298 -11.40 -11.73 -1.70
CA ASN A 298 -11.14 -12.86 -2.59
C ASN A 298 -9.79 -12.76 -3.33
N LYS A 299 -9.10 -11.62 -3.24
CA LYS A 299 -7.77 -11.39 -3.83
C LYS A 299 -6.88 -10.59 -2.88
N MET A 300 -5.65 -11.06 -2.70
CA MET A 300 -4.58 -10.30 -2.03
C MET A 300 -3.27 -10.41 -2.80
N GLU A 301 -2.53 -9.31 -2.78
CA GLU A 301 -1.18 -9.18 -3.34
C GLU A 301 -0.22 -8.94 -2.19
N PHE A 302 0.59 -9.95 -1.88
CA PHE A 302 1.61 -9.88 -0.83
C PHE A 302 2.96 -9.59 -1.45
N ALA A 303 3.77 -8.76 -0.81
CA ALA A 303 5.12 -8.45 -1.22
C ALA A 303 6.13 -9.31 -0.47
N PHE A 304 7.18 -9.74 -1.15
CA PHE A 304 8.36 -10.26 -0.48
C PHE A 304 9.20 -9.13 0.12
N GLY A 305 9.93 -9.44 1.18
CA GLY A 305 10.89 -8.56 1.83
C GLY A 305 11.90 -9.41 2.60
N GLY A 306 13.05 -8.83 2.91
CA GLY A 306 14.10 -9.56 3.58
C GLY A 306 14.97 -10.39 2.66
N GLN A 307 16.01 -11.02 3.24
CA GLN A 307 16.92 -11.91 2.53
C GLN A 307 17.29 -13.10 3.43
N GLY A 308 17.58 -14.24 2.85
CA GLY A 308 18.03 -15.43 3.56
C GLY A 308 17.08 -15.81 4.71
N ARG A 309 17.59 -15.80 5.96
CA ARG A 309 16.81 -16.16 7.15
C ARG A 309 15.72 -15.14 7.49
N THR A 310 15.88 -13.89 7.08
CA THR A 310 14.90 -12.81 7.32
C THR A 310 13.86 -12.70 6.21
N LEU A 311 13.92 -13.57 5.17
CA LEU A 311 12.94 -13.59 4.09
C LEU A 311 11.53 -13.75 4.65
N ARG A 312 10.66 -12.82 4.28
CA ARG A 312 9.27 -12.71 4.76
C ARG A 312 8.32 -12.36 3.65
N LEU A 313 7.07 -12.67 3.87
CA LEU A 313 5.97 -12.38 2.96
C LEU A 313 4.88 -11.62 3.71
N GLY A 314 4.36 -10.56 3.12
CA GLY A 314 3.32 -9.77 3.75
C GLY A 314 2.94 -8.52 2.98
N LEU A 315 2.58 -7.47 3.68
CA LEU A 315 2.16 -6.21 3.09
C LEU A 315 3.13 -5.09 3.43
N ARG A 316 3.13 -4.06 2.59
CA ARG A 316 3.91 -2.85 2.88
C ARG A 316 3.45 -2.24 4.19
N GLU A 317 4.39 -1.74 4.94
CA GLU A 317 4.14 -1.06 6.20
C GLU A 317 3.20 0.14 6.03
N ARG A 318 2.44 0.43 7.08
CA ARG A 318 1.63 1.64 7.15
C ARG A 318 2.53 2.85 6.88
N ALA A 319 2.11 3.74 5.98
CA ALA A 319 2.87 4.93 5.65
C ALA A 319 3.21 5.73 6.92
N GLY A 320 4.51 5.84 7.19
CA GLY A 320 5.09 6.58 8.31
C GLY A 320 5.99 7.70 7.79
N ARG A 321 6.89 8.20 8.67
CA ARG A 321 7.84 9.27 8.35
C ARG A 321 9.03 8.82 7.51
N ILE A 322 9.26 7.52 7.43
CA ILE A 322 10.37 6.93 6.69
C ILE A 322 9.92 6.72 5.25
N PRO A 323 10.66 7.23 4.26
CA PRO A 323 10.23 7.17 2.85
C PRO A 323 10.25 5.75 2.27
N PHE A 324 11.05 4.86 2.84
CA PHE A 324 11.18 3.49 2.38
C PHE A 324 10.19 2.59 3.11
N ARG A 325 9.35 1.89 2.35
CA ARG A 325 8.31 1.03 2.91
C ARG A 325 8.82 -0.41 3.04
N ARG A 326 9.11 -0.81 4.27
CA ARG A 326 9.39 -2.19 4.62
C ARG A 326 8.19 -3.10 4.35
N THR A 327 8.44 -4.36 4.00
CA THR A 327 7.43 -5.41 4.05
C THR A 327 7.27 -5.90 5.49
N VAL A 328 6.07 -5.78 6.05
CA VAL A 328 5.73 -6.39 7.34
C VAL A 328 5.44 -7.88 7.09
N GLY A 329 6.23 -8.77 7.66
CA GLY A 329 5.98 -10.21 7.60
C GLY A 329 4.69 -10.55 8.32
N LEU A 330 3.74 -11.15 7.62
CA LEU A 330 2.45 -11.51 8.19
C LEU A 330 2.44 -12.97 8.62
N LYS A 331 1.88 -13.23 9.79
CA LYS A 331 1.51 -14.58 10.25
C LYS A 331 0.08 -14.92 9.83
N THR A 332 -0.78 -13.93 9.81
CA THR A 332 -2.21 -14.03 9.47
C THR A 332 -2.69 -12.75 8.80
N CYS A 333 -3.75 -12.85 8.01
CA CYS A 333 -4.46 -11.70 7.43
C CYS A 333 -5.97 -11.87 7.60
N PRO A 334 -6.57 -11.36 8.71
CA PRO A 334 -7.98 -11.63 9.02
C PRO A 334 -9.00 -11.14 7.99
N ILE A 335 -8.66 -10.16 7.13
CA ILE A 335 -9.55 -9.71 6.05
C ILE A 335 -9.54 -10.65 4.83
N PHE A 336 -8.51 -11.51 4.72
CA PHE A 336 -8.38 -12.48 3.62
C PHE A 336 -8.78 -13.90 4.07
N GLY A 337 -8.27 -14.34 5.24
CA GLY A 337 -8.57 -15.64 5.82
C GLY A 337 -7.39 -16.59 5.87
N GLN A 338 -7.68 -17.86 6.19
CA GLN A 338 -6.67 -18.88 6.52
C GLN A 338 -5.82 -19.35 5.33
N THR A 339 -6.22 -19.10 4.10
CA THR A 339 -5.46 -19.53 2.91
C THR A 339 -4.06 -18.95 2.90
N PHE A 340 -3.88 -17.69 3.34
CA PHE A 340 -2.56 -17.09 3.47
C PHE A 340 -1.67 -17.89 4.44
N GLU A 341 -2.21 -18.30 5.57
CA GLU A 341 -1.48 -19.04 6.62
C GLU A 341 -0.99 -20.42 6.14
N LYS A 342 -1.70 -21.01 5.18
CA LYS A 342 -1.34 -22.29 4.58
C LYS A 342 -0.34 -22.13 3.43
N VAL A 343 -0.48 -21.08 2.63
CA VAL A 343 0.33 -20.86 1.42
C VAL A 343 1.68 -20.22 1.75
N ALA A 344 1.70 -19.19 2.60
CA ALA A 344 2.89 -18.38 2.83
C ALA A 344 4.10 -19.17 3.36
N PRO A 345 3.98 -20.07 4.35
CA PRO A 345 5.12 -20.85 4.83
C PRO A 345 5.76 -21.70 3.72
N LEU A 346 4.95 -22.41 2.93
CA LEU A 346 5.43 -23.29 1.86
C LEU A 346 6.18 -22.54 0.76
N ILE A 347 5.67 -21.36 0.39
CA ILE A 347 6.33 -20.49 -0.59
C ILE A 347 7.61 -19.89 -0.03
N LEU A 348 7.65 -19.53 1.25
CA LEU A 348 8.86 -19.03 1.91
C LEU A 348 9.93 -20.12 2.03
N ASP A 349 9.54 -21.35 2.37
CA ASP A 349 10.48 -22.48 2.45
C ASP A 349 11.05 -22.81 1.07
N PHE A 350 10.20 -22.91 0.04
CA PHE A 350 10.65 -23.05 -1.35
C PHE A 350 11.66 -21.95 -1.75
N ALA A 351 11.37 -20.70 -1.41
CA ALA A 351 12.23 -19.57 -1.75
C ALA A 351 13.57 -19.62 -1.00
N ARG A 352 13.58 -20.04 0.27
CA ARG A 352 14.81 -20.21 1.08
C ARG A 352 15.67 -21.37 0.57
N ASP A 353 15.05 -22.52 0.29
CA ASP A 353 15.75 -23.69 -0.21
C ASP A 353 16.40 -23.41 -1.58
N GLY A 354 15.68 -22.68 -2.44
CA GLY A 354 16.18 -22.19 -3.73
C GLY A 354 17.13 -21.00 -3.66
N ARG A 355 17.39 -20.45 -2.46
CA ARG A 355 18.19 -19.23 -2.23
C ARG A 355 17.74 -18.05 -3.12
N LEU A 356 16.43 -17.93 -3.33
CA LEU A 356 15.85 -16.87 -4.15
C LEU A 356 15.87 -15.54 -3.38
N GLU A 357 16.43 -14.51 -3.99
CA GLU A 357 16.53 -13.17 -3.41
C GLU A 357 15.34 -12.31 -3.80
N VAL A 358 15.01 -11.35 -2.92
CA VAL A 358 13.96 -10.35 -3.20
C VAL A 358 14.49 -9.37 -4.25
N HIS A 359 13.66 -9.11 -5.26
CA HIS A 359 14.01 -8.18 -6.34
C HIS A 359 14.10 -6.74 -5.82
N ASP A 360 15.24 -6.10 -6.08
CA ASP A 360 15.48 -4.70 -5.80
C ASP A 360 15.21 -3.87 -7.08
N PRO A 361 14.20 -3.00 -7.10
CA PRO A 361 13.89 -2.19 -8.28
C PRO A 361 14.96 -1.12 -8.60
N GLU A 362 15.84 -0.77 -7.65
CA GLU A 362 16.91 0.21 -7.88
C GLU A 362 18.10 -0.44 -8.57
N THR A 363 18.49 -1.64 -8.17
CA THR A 363 19.63 -2.38 -8.77
C THR A 363 19.21 -3.29 -9.91
N GLY A 364 17.93 -3.73 -9.93
CA GLY A 364 17.42 -4.73 -10.86
C GLY A 364 17.81 -6.17 -10.51
N GLU A 365 18.50 -6.38 -9.39
CA GLU A 365 18.93 -7.69 -8.90
C GLU A 365 17.81 -8.41 -8.12
N GLY A 366 17.90 -9.74 -8.01
CA GLY A 366 16.95 -10.58 -7.29
C GLY A 366 15.75 -11.03 -8.13
N THR A 367 15.06 -12.03 -7.62
CA THR A 367 14.04 -12.82 -8.35
C THR A 367 12.62 -12.56 -7.82
N LEU A 368 12.42 -12.56 -6.49
CA LEU A 368 11.10 -12.56 -5.86
C LEU A 368 10.51 -11.16 -5.79
N ARG A 369 9.26 -11.00 -6.24
CA ARG A 369 8.55 -9.70 -6.16
C ARG A 369 7.28 -9.78 -5.31
N HIS A 370 6.29 -10.53 -5.76
CA HIS A 370 5.00 -10.64 -5.09
C HIS A 370 4.47 -12.07 -5.09
N LEU A 371 3.55 -12.33 -4.18
CA LEU A 371 2.67 -13.50 -4.19
C LEU A 371 1.23 -13.01 -4.27
N VAL A 372 0.51 -13.38 -5.33
CA VAL A 372 -0.92 -13.10 -5.44
C VAL A 372 -1.69 -14.36 -5.12
N ILE A 373 -2.64 -14.26 -4.21
CA ILE A 373 -3.56 -15.35 -3.89
C ILE A 373 -4.97 -14.89 -4.23
N ARG A 374 -5.70 -15.72 -4.98
CA ARG A 374 -7.12 -15.55 -5.26
C ARG A 374 -7.92 -16.72 -4.73
N GLU A 375 -9.08 -16.43 -4.17
CA GLU A 375 -10.05 -17.41 -3.68
C GLU A 375 -11.41 -17.21 -4.34
N GLY A 376 -12.04 -18.28 -4.78
CA GLY A 376 -13.48 -18.30 -4.96
C GLY A 376 -14.14 -18.44 -3.58
N LYS A 377 -14.72 -17.34 -3.06
CA LYS A 377 -15.29 -17.34 -1.69
C LYS A 377 -16.49 -18.26 -1.54
N THR A 378 -17.21 -18.52 -2.62
CA THR A 378 -18.35 -19.44 -2.62
C THR A 378 -17.95 -20.87 -3.02
N THR A 379 -16.90 -21.03 -3.83
CA THR A 379 -16.45 -22.33 -4.34
C THR A 379 -15.31 -22.94 -3.51
N GLY A 380 -14.58 -22.12 -2.76
CA GLY A 380 -13.40 -22.51 -2.01
C GLY A 380 -12.16 -22.77 -2.89
N GLN A 381 -12.23 -22.61 -4.22
CA GLN A 381 -11.09 -22.80 -5.12
C GLN A 381 -10.04 -21.72 -4.91
N VAL A 382 -8.77 -22.12 -4.99
CA VAL A 382 -7.63 -21.21 -4.77
C VAL A 382 -6.73 -21.17 -6.01
N MET A 383 -6.31 -19.97 -6.39
CA MET A 383 -5.25 -19.73 -7.38
C MET A 383 -4.10 -19.00 -6.72
N VAL A 384 -2.89 -19.50 -6.93
CA VAL A 384 -1.65 -18.88 -6.45
C VAL A 384 -0.83 -18.42 -7.65
N ILE A 385 -0.32 -17.20 -7.59
CA ILE A 385 0.50 -16.59 -8.64
C ILE A 385 1.78 -16.07 -8.01
N LEU A 386 2.91 -16.70 -8.31
CA LEU A 386 4.23 -16.22 -7.91
C LEU A 386 4.74 -15.21 -8.94
N VAL A 387 4.98 -13.99 -8.51
CA VAL A 387 5.48 -12.90 -9.35
C VAL A 387 6.98 -12.79 -9.19
N THR A 388 7.71 -12.89 -10.30
CA THR A 388 9.17 -12.95 -10.34
C THR A 388 9.75 -11.98 -11.37
N ALA A 389 11.02 -11.61 -11.21
CA ALA A 389 11.78 -10.86 -12.20
C ALA A 389 12.44 -11.79 -13.24
N GLU A 390 12.63 -13.05 -12.88
CA GLU A 390 13.26 -14.09 -13.71
C GLU A 390 12.23 -15.12 -14.18
N GLU A 391 12.50 -15.73 -15.33
CA GLU A 391 11.60 -16.67 -15.98
C GLU A 391 11.85 -18.12 -15.52
N ASP A 392 13.12 -18.50 -15.42
CA ASP A 392 13.51 -19.87 -15.12
C ASP A 392 13.82 -20.03 -13.64
N ILE A 393 12.90 -20.65 -12.91
CA ILE A 393 13.05 -20.94 -11.49
C ILE A 393 13.04 -22.47 -11.31
N ALA A 394 14.16 -22.99 -10.82
CA ALA A 394 14.28 -24.41 -10.54
C ALA A 394 13.30 -24.84 -9.43
N GLY A 395 12.72 -26.03 -9.57
CA GLY A 395 11.84 -26.64 -8.56
C GLY A 395 10.44 -26.02 -8.44
N LEU A 396 10.04 -25.12 -9.37
CA LEU A 396 8.75 -24.43 -9.27
C LEU A 396 7.55 -25.37 -9.43
N THR A 397 7.67 -26.40 -10.26
CA THR A 397 6.62 -27.43 -10.44
C THR A 397 6.47 -28.29 -9.19
N GLU A 398 7.58 -28.69 -8.58
CA GLU A 398 7.63 -29.46 -7.33
C GLU A 398 7.02 -28.65 -6.17
N ALA A 399 7.30 -27.33 -6.11
CA ALA A 399 6.69 -26.43 -5.15
C ALA A 399 5.16 -26.37 -5.34
N ALA A 400 4.68 -26.27 -6.58
CA ALA A 400 3.26 -26.28 -6.89
C ALA A 400 2.57 -27.58 -6.48
N LEU A 401 3.22 -28.73 -6.71
CA LEU A 401 2.72 -30.05 -6.29
C LEU A 401 2.69 -30.21 -4.77
N SER A 402 3.73 -29.75 -4.08
CA SER A 402 3.78 -29.72 -2.61
C SER A 402 2.67 -28.84 -2.04
N LEU A 403 2.45 -27.68 -2.64
CA LEU A 403 1.35 -26.80 -2.26
C LEU A 403 -0.01 -27.44 -2.50
N LYS A 404 -0.21 -28.14 -3.64
CA LYS A 404 -1.45 -28.88 -3.92
C LYS A 404 -1.73 -29.96 -2.88
N LYS A 405 -0.70 -30.65 -2.42
CA LYS A 405 -0.83 -31.67 -1.37
C LYS A 405 -1.28 -31.06 -0.03
N ALA A 406 -0.72 -29.90 0.34
CA ALA A 406 -1.04 -29.21 1.58
C ALA A 406 -2.36 -28.43 1.51
N LEU A 407 -2.74 -27.97 0.31
CA LEU A 407 -3.94 -27.22 0.03
C LEU A 407 -4.74 -27.88 -1.11
N PRO A 408 -5.59 -28.87 -0.83
CA PRO A 408 -6.39 -29.57 -1.85
C PRO A 408 -7.29 -28.65 -2.69
N ALA A 409 -7.66 -27.48 -2.14
CA ALA A 409 -8.41 -26.44 -2.81
C ALA A 409 -7.63 -25.69 -3.92
N LEU A 410 -6.31 -25.87 -4.01
CA LEU A 410 -5.49 -25.26 -5.07
C LEU A 410 -5.96 -25.75 -6.44
N ALA A 411 -6.59 -24.88 -7.21
CA ALA A 411 -7.04 -25.14 -8.57
C ALA A 411 -5.97 -24.82 -9.61
N GLY A 412 -5.20 -23.75 -9.42
CA GLY A 412 -4.15 -23.35 -10.34
C GLY A 412 -2.96 -22.68 -9.65
N PHE A 413 -1.75 -22.95 -10.17
CA PHE A 413 -0.52 -22.28 -9.78
C PHE A 413 0.12 -21.63 -11.00
N TYR A 414 0.41 -20.34 -10.92
CA TYR A 414 1.00 -19.55 -11.97
C TYR A 414 2.33 -18.93 -11.59
N GLN A 415 3.20 -18.78 -12.57
CA GLN A 415 4.30 -17.83 -12.55
C GLN A 415 3.93 -16.63 -13.42
N LEU A 416 4.16 -15.43 -12.91
CA LEU A 416 4.09 -14.19 -13.64
C LEU A 416 5.46 -13.54 -13.65
N VAL A 417 5.99 -13.24 -14.83
CA VAL A 417 7.30 -12.62 -14.99
C VAL A 417 7.13 -11.14 -15.35
N THR A 418 7.78 -10.26 -14.60
CA THR A 418 7.83 -8.82 -14.89
C THR A 418 9.12 -8.21 -14.40
N ARG A 419 9.78 -7.42 -15.27
CA ARG A 419 11.02 -6.68 -14.97
C ARG A 419 10.78 -5.18 -14.79
N ARG A 420 9.54 -4.74 -14.74
CA ARG A 420 9.23 -3.31 -14.55
C ARG A 420 9.76 -2.81 -13.22
N GLN A 421 10.33 -1.61 -13.20
CA GLN A 421 10.78 -0.96 -11.96
C GLN A 421 9.62 -0.64 -10.99
N ALA A 422 8.39 -0.43 -11.51
CA ALA A 422 7.24 -0.15 -10.68
C ALA A 422 6.88 -1.34 -9.78
N ASP A 423 6.63 -1.07 -8.51
CA ASP A 423 6.20 -2.05 -7.49
C ASP A 423 4.69 -2.36 -7.64
N VAL A 424 4.29 -2.74 -8.86
CA VAL A 424 2.91 -3.06 -9.23
C VAL A 424 2.88 -4.39 -9.97
N VAL A 425 1.90 -5.23 -9.65
CA VAL A 425 1.67 -6.49 -10.37
C VAL A 425 1.05 -6.18 -11.74
N THR A 426 1.80 -6.45 -12.80
CA THR A 426 1.34 -6.33 -14.19
C THR A 426 1.42 -7.68 -14.88
N PHE A 427 0.38 -8.06 -15.64
CA PHE A 427 0.28 -9.38 -16.27
C PHE A 427 0.88 -9.34 -17.69
N GLU A 428 2.22 -9.29 -17.79
CA GLU A 428 2.91 -9.24 -19.09
C GLU A 428 3.18 -10.63 -19.66
N LYS A 429 3.79 -11.51 -18.85
CA LYS A 429 4.07 -12.88 -19.24
C LYS A 429 3.62 -13.82 -18.13
N THR A 430 2.62 -14.64 -18.39
CA THR A 430 2.08 -15.61 -17.45
C THR A 430 2.32 -17.03 -17.94
N LYS A 431 2.74 -17.91 -17.04
CA LYS A 431 2.95 -19.35 -17.30
C LYS A 431 2.12 -20.13 -16.30
N LEU A 432 1.22 -20.98 -16.81
CA LEU A 432 0.55 -21.96 -15.96
C LEU A 432 1.56 -23.06 -15.60
N VAL A 433 1.86 -23.20 -14.33
CA VAL A 433 2.80 -24.20 -13.80
C VAL A 433 2.06 -25.48 -13.43
N PHE A 434 0.85 -25.35 -12.87
CA PHE A 434 0.05 -26.47 -12.41
C PHE A 434 -1.46 -26.16 -12.45
N GLY A 435 -2.28 -27.15 -12.78
CA GLY A 435 -3.72 -27.17 -12.58
C GLY A 435 -4.53 -26.45 -13.66
N LEU A 436 -5.64 -25.81 -13.26
CA LEU A 436 -6.59 -25.15 -14.15
C LEU A 436 -6.17 -23.71 -14.45
N PRO A 437 -6.52 -23.18 -15.65
CA PRO A 437 -6.19 -21.80 -16.01
C PRO A 437 -7.14 -20.76 -15.39
N TYR A 438 -8.03 -21.16 -14.50
CA TYR A 438 -8.99 -20.28 -13.81
C TYR A 438 -9.38 -20.87 -12.45
N ILE A 439 -9.99 -20.05 -11.62
CA ILE A 439 -10.85 -20.46 -10.51
C ILE A 439 -12.29 -20.06 -10.83
N GLU A 440 -13.24 -20.74 -10.21
CA GLU A 440 -14.65 -20.40 -10.33
C GLU A 440 -15.12 -19.67 -9.07
N GLU A 441 -15.98 -18.67 -9.27
CA GLU A 441 -16.69 -17.93 -8.23
C GLU A 441 -18.17 -17.89 -8.59
N LYS A 442 -19.06 -17.82 -7.59
CA LYS A 442 -20.50 -17.72 -7.82
C LYS A 442 -21.06 -16.41 -7.27
N LEU A 443 -21.95 -15.81 -8.04
CA LEU A 443 -22.86 -14.75 -7.60
C LEU A 443 -24.30 -15.27 -7.82
N GLU A 444 -25.03 -15.45 -6.75
CA GLU A 444 -26.32 -16.17 -6.75
C GLU A 444 -26.16 -17.54 -7.47
N ARG A 445 -26.89 -17.75 -8.57
CA ARG A 445 -26.85 -18.99 -9.37
C ARG A 445 -25.82 -18.95 -10.52
N LEU A 446 -25.22 -17.80 -10.79
CA LEU A 446 -24.28 -17.63 -11.90
C LEU A 446 -22.86 -18.02 -11.50
N THR A 447 -22.16 -18.71 -12.38
CA THR A 447 -20.76 -19.11 -12.20
C THR A 447 -19.86 -18.26 -13.08
N PHE A 448 -18.73 -17.77 -12.53
CA PHE A 448 -17.77 -16.95 -13.25
C PHE A 448 -16.39 -17.57 -13.18
N ARG A 449 -15.71 -17.68 -14.32
CA ARG A 449 -14.31 -18.11 -14.40
C ARG A 449 -13.40 -16.90 -14.29
N ILE A 450 -12.50 -16.95 -13.32
CA ILE A 450 -11.58 -15.88 -13.01
C ILE A 450 -10.16 -16.34 -13.35
N ARG A 451 -9.56 -15.73 -14.37
CA ARG A 451 -8.17 -15.97 -14.81
C ARG A 451 -7.21 -15.01 -14.08
N PRO A 452 -5.87 -15.23 -14.09
CA PRO A 452 -4.92 -14.34 -13.44
C PRO A 452 -5.10 -12.84 -13.73
N PRO A 453 -5.24 -12.38 -14.99
CA PRO A 453 -5.38 -10.96 -15.31
C PRO A 453 -6.81 -10.42 -15.09
N THR A 454 -7.81 -11.30 -14.99
CA THR A 454 -9.22 -10.92 -14.93
C THR A 454 -9.50 -10.06 -13.69
N PHE A 455 -10.09 -8.87 -13.91
CA PHE A 455 -10.65 -8.11 -12.80
C PHE A 455 -11.94 -8.78 -12.31
N PHE A 456 -12.06 -8.90 -11.01
CA PHE A 456 -13.28 -9.33 -10.32
C PHE A 456 -13.35 -8.55 -9.00
N GLN A 457 -14.53 -8.09 -8.61
CA GLN A 457 -14.72 -7.32 -7.39
C GLN A 457 -14.18 -8.10 -6.18
N THR A 458 -13.35 -7.45 -5.36
CA THR A 458 -12.58 -8.13 -4.32
C THR A 458 -13.40 -8.58 -3.10
N ASN A 459 -14.66 -8.16 -3.01
CA ASN A 459 -15.64 -8.58 -2.01
C ASN A 459 -16.87 -9.13 -2.74
N THR A 460 -16.90 -10.43 -2.95
CA THR A 460 -17.93 -11.15 -3.72
C THR A 460 -19.33 -10.87 -3.19
N LEU A 461 -19.55 -10.96 -1.87
CA LEU A 461 -20.87 -10.79 -1.26
C LEU A 461 -21.36 -9.33 -1.32
N ALA A 462 -20.46 -8.36 -1.23
CA ALA A 462 -20.82 -6.95 -1.37
C ALA A 462 -21.14 -6.62 -2.84
N ALA A 463 -20.39 -7.22 -3.81
CA ALA A 463 -20.65 -7.08 -5.23
C ALA A 463 -22.05 -7.62 -5.59
N GLU A 464 -22.43 -8.79 -5.06
CA GLU A 464 -23.75 -9.37 -5.29
C GLU A 464 -24.87 -8.42 -4.84
N ARG A 465 -24.73 -7.77 -3.66
CA ARG A 465 -25.69 -6.78 -3.17
C ARG A 465 -25.78 -5.54 -4.07
N LEU A 466 -24.64 -5.01 -4.51
CA LEU A 466 -24.59 -3.85 -5.40
C LEU A 466 -25.23 -4.18 -6.76
N TYR A 467 -24.86 -5.31 -7.34
CA TYR A 467 -25.40 -5.77 -8.63
C TYR A 467 -26.89 -6.08 -8.54
N GLY A 468 -27.35 -6.60 -7.40
CA GLY A 468 -28.77 -6.78 -7.12
C GLY A 468 -29.56 -5.48 -7.21
N ARG A 469 -29.04 -4.37 -6.65
CA ARG A 469 -29.69 -3.05 -6.75
C ARG A 469 -29.78 -2.55 -8.20
N ILE A 470 -28.73 -2.78 -8.99
CA ILE A 470 -28.74 -2.42 -10.42
C ILE A 470 -29.75 -3.28 -11.18
N ARG A 471 -29.73 -4.60 -10.95
CA ARG A 471 -30.69 -5.53 -11.55
C ARG A 471 -32.14 -5.15 -11.24
N ASP A 472 -32.45 -4.87 -9.99
CA ASP A 472 -33.79 -4.52 -9.53
C ASP A 472 -34.27 -3.19 -10.18
N ARG A 473 -33.37 -2.23 -10.39
CA ARG A 473 -33.68 -0.98 -11.11
C ARG A 473 -34.02 -1.23 -12.58
N ILE A 474 -33.22 -2.07 -13.25
CA ILE A 474 -33.44 -2.43 -14.67
C ILE A 474 -34.75 -3.22 -14.83
N ALA A 475 -35.06 -4.12 -13.86
CA ALA A 475 -36.27 -4.94 -13.91
C ALA A 475 -37.58 -4.13 -13.83
N ALA A 476 -37.52 -2.90 -13.30
CA ALA A 476 -38.67 -2.00 -13.22
C ALA A 476 -39.09 -1.51 -14.61
N GLU A 477 -38.20 -1.57 -15.62
CA GLU A 477 -38.47 -1.18 -17.01
C GLU A 477 -38.55 -2.40 -17.93
N LYS A 478 -39.77 -2.72 -18.40
CA LYS A 478 -39.95 -3.90 -19.26
C LYS A 478 -39.30 -3.69 -20.62
N GLY A 479 -38.51 -4.69 -21.04
CA GLY A 479 -37.87 -4.66 -22.34
C GLY A 479 -36.61 -3.79 -22.42
N ALA A 480 -36.06 -3.40 -21.27
CA ALA A 480 -34.88 -2.54 -21.14
C ALA A 480 -33.67 -3.05 -21.94
N ARG A 481 -33.02 -2.15 -22.64
CA ARG A 481 -31.73 -2.36 -23.33
C ARG A 481 -30.62 -1.65 -22.57
N VAL A 482 -29.59 -2.37 -22.23
CA VAL A 482 -28.51 -1.92 -21.34
C VAL A 482 -27.20 -1.86 -22.08
N LEU A 483 -26.46 -0.76 -21.93
CA LEU A 483 -25.07 -0.62 -22.34
C LEU A 483 -24.17 -0.55 -21.10
N GLY A 484 -23.27 -1.53 -20.93
CA GLY A 484 -22.23 -1.55 -19.91
C GLY A 484 -20.92 -1.05 -20.47
N LEU A 485 -20.32 -0.05 -19.85
CA LEU A 485 -19.03 0.52 -20.24
C LEU A 485 -17.99 0.23 -19.15
N TYR A 486 -16.78 -0.15 -19.58
CA TYR A 486 -15.72 -0.72 -18.73
C TYR A 486 -16.14 -2.08 -18.15
N CYS A 487 -16.79 -2.92 -18.98
CA CYS A 487 -17.42 -4.16 -18.53
C CYS A 487 -16.45 -5.23 -17.98
N GLY A 488 -15.14 -5.08 -18.20
CA GLY A 488 -14.15 -6.06 -17.78
C GLY A 488 -14.49 -7.47 -18.26
N ALA A 489 -14.56 -8.45 -17.37
CA ALA A 489 -14.95 -9.84 -17.65
C ALA A 489 -16.46 -10.05 -17.77
N GLY A 490 -17.25 -8.98 -17.93
CA GLY A 490 -18.69 -9.04 -18.16
C GLY A 490 -19.52 -9.54 -16.98
N VAL A 491 -19.00 -9.43 -15.75
CA VAL A 491 -19.64 -9.99 -14.56
C VAL A 491 -20.95 -9.28 -14.27
N LEU A 492 -20.94 -7.95 -14.24
CA LEU A 492 -22.12 -7.13 -13.99
C LEU A 492 -23.14 -7.29 -15.11
N GLU A 493 -22.71 -7.22 -16.37
CA GLU A 493 -23.56 -7.35 -17.55
C GLU A 493 -24.25 -8.72 -17.60
N THR A 494 -23.50 -9.79 -17.34
CA THR A 494 -24.05 -11.15 -17.24
C THR A 494 -25.05 -11.26 -16.09
N PHE A 495 -24.74 -10.65 -14.92
CA PHE A 495 -25.61 -10.68 -13.75
C PHE A 495 -26.96 -9.99 -14.00
N VAL A 496 -26.97 -8.82 -14.63
CA VAL A 496 -28.18 -8.05 -14.88
C VAL A 496 -28.97 -8.52 -16.12
N SER A 497 -28.38 -9.37 -16.95
CA SER A 497 -28.97 -9.82 -18.21
C SER A 497 -30.33 -10.47 -18.04
N SER A 498 -30.61 -11.11 -16.87
CA SER A 498 -31.91 -11.73 -16.59
C SER A 498 -33.08 -10.72 -16.56
N SER A 499 -32.78 -9.45 -16.31
CA SER A 499 -33.76 -8.36 -16.15
C SER A 499 -33.79 -7.40 -17.36
N ALA A 500 -32.99 -7.67 -18.40
CA ALA A 500 -32.91 -6.86 -19.60
C ALA A 500 -33.33 -7.65 -20.83
N ALA A 501 -33.85 -6.97 -21.88
CA ALA A 501 -34.10 -7.57 -23.18
C ALA A 501 -32.78 -7.84 -23.92
N ALA A 502 -31.82 -6.92 -23.79
CA ALA A 502 -30.50 -7.07 -24.36
C ALA A 502 -29.47 -6.29 -23.52
N VAL A 503 -28.27 -6.82 -23.39
CA VAL A 503 -27.14 -6.17 -22.74
C VAL A 503 -25.95 -6.11 -23.70
N THR A 504 -25.32 -4.97 -23.83
CA THR A 504 -24.07 -4.81 -24.61
C THR A 504 -22.97 -4.33 -23.66
N GLY A 505 -21.91 -5.12 -23.49
CA GLY A 505 -20.73 -4.76 -22.71
C GLY A 505 -19.59 -4.26 -23.59
N VAL A 506 -18.91 -3.20 -23.21
CA VAL A 506 -17.75 -2.63 -23.91
C VAL A 506 -16.56 -2.53 -22.96
N ASP A 507 -15.42 -3.08 -23.38
CA ASP A 507 -14.13 -2.93 -22.70
C ASP A 507 -13.00 -2.77 -23.73
N SER A 508 -11.94 -2.07 -23.35
CA SER A 508 -10.82 -1.79 -24.25
C SER A 508 -9.88 -2.96 -24.46
N LEU A 509 -9.88 -3.94 -23.55
CA LEU A 509 -8.97 -5.08 -23.57
C LEU A 509 -9.64 -6.31 -24.21
N PRO A 510 -9.12 -6.84 -25.32
CA PRO A 510 -9.67 -8.04 -25.97
C PRO A 510 -9.75 -9.25 -25.04
N GLU A 511 -8.80 -9.40 -24.11
CA GLU A 511 -8.76 -10.49 -23.13
C GLU A 511 -9.93 -10.41 -22.14
N ASN A 512 -10.33 -9.20 -21.76
CA ASN A 512 -11.52 -8.98 -20.94
C ASN A 512 -12.78 -9.41 -21.69
N ILE A 513 -12.90 -9.04 -22.96
CA ILE A 513 -14.03 -9.41 -23.80
C ILE A 513 -14.11 -10.93 -24.03
N ALA A 514 -12.97 -11.58 -24.27
CA ALA A 514 -12.92 -13.04 -24.35
C ALA A 514 -13.42 -13.71 -23.06
N SER A 515 -12.99 -13.20 -21.90
CA SER A 515 -13.46 -13.67 -20.59
C SER A 515 -14.97 -13.39 -20.39
N ALA A 516 -15.47 -12.24 -20.85
CA ALA A 516 -16.88 -11.88 -20.76
C ALA A 516 -17.77 -12.81 -21.59
N CYS A 517 -17.36 -13.10 -22.83
CA CYS A 517 -18.06 -14.07 -23.71
C CYS A 517 -18.05 -15.48 -23.08
N GLU A 518 -16.92 -15.94 -22.53
CA GLU A 518 -16.84 -17.23 -21.83
C GLU A 518 -17.79 -17.26 -20.63
N ASN A 519 -17.81 -16.21 -19.81
CA ASN A 519 -18.66 -16.11 -18.62
C ASN A 519 -20.15 -16.07 -18.97
N ALA A 520 -20.55 -15.40 -20.04
CA ALA A 520 -21.93 -15.46 -20.52
C ALA A 520 -22.29 -16.86 -21.01
N ALA A 521 -21.41 -17.48 -21.80
CA ALA A 521 -21.67 -18.80 -22.42
C ALA A 521 -21.83 -19.92 -21.37
N ILE A 522 -20.99 -19.99 -20.33
CA ILE A 522 -21.09 -21.02 -19.28
C ILE A 522 -22.38 -20.89 -18.45
N ASN A 523 -23.00 -19.69 -18.44
CA ASN A 523 -24.27 -19.43 -17.78
C ASN A 523 -25.48 -19.52 -18.72
N GLY A 524 -25.30 -19.87 -20.01
CA GLY A 524 -26.36 -19.95 -20.98
C GLY A 524 -27.01 -18.60 -21.30
N ILE A 525 -26.25 -17.51 -21.20
CA ILE A 525 -26.72 -16.15 -21.46
C ILE A 525 -26.43 -15.80 -22.92
N ASP A 526 -27.47 -15.72 -23.73
CA ASP A 526 -27.43 -15.39 -25.17
C ASP A 526 -27.78 -13.92 -25.48
N ARG A 527 -28.42 -13.22 -24.52
CA ARG A 527 -28.83 -11.83 -24.63
C ARG A 527 -27.77 -10.80 -24.25
N ALA A 528 -26.59 -11.23 -23.85
CA ALA A 528 -25.45 -10.39 -23.57
C ALA A 528 -24.40 -10.47 -24.68
N ALA A 529 -24.09 -9.35 -25.31
CA ALA A 529 -23.05 -9.22 -26.32
C ALA A 529 -21.89 -8.39 -25.80
N PHE A 530 -20.65 -8.71 -26.18
CA PHE A 530 -19.46 -8.02 -25.70
C PHE A 530 -18.57 -7.55 -26.86
N ILE A 531 -18.11 -6.30 -26.81
CA ILE A 531 -17.40 -5.62 -27.89
C ILE A 531 -16.08 -5.03 -27.35
N ALA A 532 -14.97 -5.37 -28.02
CA ALA A 532 -13.69 -4.74 -27.75
C ALA A 532 -13.66 -3.31 -28.32
N GLY A 533 -13.54 -2.31 -27.46
CA GLY A 533 -13.54 -0.92 -27.87
C GLY A 533 -13.29 0.06 -26.74
N ARG A 534 -12.82 1.25 -27.10
CA ARG A 534 -12.65 2.35 -26.14
C ARG A 534 -13.96 3.09 -25.94
N VAL A 535 -14.28 3.44 -24.70
CA VAL A 535 -15.48 4.22 -24.35
C VAL A 535 -15.53 5.56 -25.10
N GLU A 536 -14.37 6.21 -25.30
CA GLU A 536 -14.26 7.45 -26.07
C GLU A 536 -14.65 7.34 -27.55
N LYS A 537 -14.75 6.11 -28.05
CA LYS A 537 -15.06 5.78 -29.46
C LYS A 537 -16.38 5.02 -29.61
N VAL A 538 -17.17 4.90 -28.55
CA VAL A 538 -18.52 4.33 -28.66
C VAL A 538 -19.32 5.17 -29.67
N PRO A 539 -19.89 4.55 -30.74
CA PRO A 539 -20.55 5.31 -31.80
C PRO A 539 -21.73 6.14 -31.28
N ALA A 540 -21.83 7.38 -31.75
CA ALA A 540 -22.97 8.23 -31.41
C ALA A 540 -24.30 7.68 -32.01
N GLU A 541 -24.23 6.85 -33.05
CA GLU A 541 -25.35 6.16 -33.65
C GLU A 541 -26.03 5.18 -32.69
N LEU A 542 -25.38 4.78 -31.63
CA LEU A 542 -25.97 4.01 -30.53
C LEU A 542 -26.86 4.87 -29.60
N SER A 543 -26.86 6.20 -29.76
CA SER A 543 -27.79 7.11 -29.08
C SER A 543 -29.25 6.70 -29.40
N GLY A 544 -30.06 6.58 -28.36
CA GLY A 544 -31.45 6.12 -28.49
C GLY A 544 -31.64 4.60 -28.67
N SER A 545 -30.53 3.84 -28.69
CA SER A 545 -30.60 2.37 -28.78
C SER A 545 -30.64 1.69 -27.42
N PHE A 546 -30.41 2.44 -26.31
CA PHE A 546 -30.37 1.95 -24.96
C PHE A 546 -31.22 2.80 -24.02
N ASP A 547 -31.82 2.16 -23.04
CA ASP A 547 -32.59 2.77 -21.98
C ASP A 547 -31.67 3.12 -20.78
N PHE A 548 -30.71 2.23 -20.53
CA PHE A 548 -29.71 2.36 -19.44
C PHE A 548 -28.28 2.36 -19.99
N VAL A 549 -27.46 3.22 -19.42
CA VAL A 549 -25.99 3.11 -19.50
C VAL A 549 -25.43 2.87 -18.12
N ILE A 550 -24.65 1.81 -17.95
CA ILE A 550 -23.89 1.51 -16.73
C ILE A 550 -22.42 1.87 -16.98
N VAL A 551 -21.81 2.62 -16.07
CA VAL A 551 -20.36 2.92 -16.10
C VAL A 551 -19.71 2.46 -14.79
N ASP A 552 -18.63 1.66 -14.88
CA ASP A 552 -17.78 1.24 -13.75
C ASP A 552 -16.31 1.58 -14.06
N PRO A 553 -15.95 2.88 -14.08
CA PRO A 553 -14.64 3.32 -14.50
C PRO A 553 -13.56 3.06 -13.43
N PRO A 554 -12.25 3.10 -13.81
CA PRO A 554 -11.16 2.99 -12.87
C PRO A 554 -11.14 4.17 -11.86
N ARG A 555 -10.31 4.08 -10.81
CA ARG A 555 -10.21 5.07 -9.71
C ARG A 555 -10.06 6.54 -10.13
N ALA A 556 -9.54 6.80 -11.32
CA ALA A 556 -9.44 8.14 -11.88
C ALA A 556 -10.79 8.75 -12.30
N GLY A 557 -11.85 7.92 -12.39
CA GLY A 557 -13.14 8.27 -12.98
C GLY A 557 -13.08 8.28 -14.50
N LEU A 558 -14.08 8.86 -15.13
CA LEU A 558 -14.12 9.00 -16.58
C LEU A 558 -13.09 10.05 -17.06
N SER A 559 -12.40 9.76 -18.16
CA SER A 559 -11.64 10.80 -18.85
C SER A 559 -12.61 11.87 -19.40
N PRO A 560 -12.17 13.13 -19.58
CA PRO A 560 -13.06 14.17 -20.12
C PRO A 560 -13.68 13.78 -21.46
N LYS A 561 -12.96 13.02 -22.30
CA LYS A 561 -13.47 12.52 -23.58
C LYS A 561 -14.51 11.43 -23.38
N ALA A 562 -14.26 10.47 -22.47
CA ALA A 562 -15.21 9.40 -22.15
C ALA A 562 -16.49 9.96 -21.54
N LEU A 563 -16.37 10.87 -20.58
CA LEU A 563 -17.52 11.52 -19.92
C LEU A 563 -18.38 12.26 -20.95
N ASN A 564 -17.77 13.06 -21.82
CA ASN A 564 -18.50 13.76 -22.90
C ASN A 564 -19.19 12.77 -23.85
N GLN A 565 -18.57 11.62 -24.15
CA GLN A 565 -19.18 10.60 -24.99
C GLN A 565 -20.39 9.94 -24.32
N VAL A 566 -20.25 9.57 -23.03
CA VAL A 566 -21.36 8.99 -22.23
C VAL A 566 -22.56 9.97 -22.18
N LEU A 567 -22.29 11.26 -21.89
CA LEU A 567 -23.35 12.27 -21.82
C LEU A 567 -24.03 12.52 -23.19
N LYS A 568 -23.30 12.41 -24.30
CA LYS A 568 -23.84 12.51 -25.65
C LYS A 568 -24.77 11.37 -26.04
N LEU A 569 -24.66 10.18 -25.44
CA LEU A 569 -25.59 9.09 -25.67
C LEU A 569 -27.02 9.48 -25.29
N GLY A 570 -27.19 10.41 -24.37
CA GLY A 570 -28.47 11.03 -24.03
C GLY A 570 -29.52 10.06 -23.51
N VAL A 571 -29.09 8.95 -22.90
CA VAL A 571 -29.98 7.92 -22.34
C VAL A 571 -30.86 8.45 -21.23
N SER A 572 -32.03 7.84 -21.04
CA SER A 572 -32.93 8.21 -19.96
C SER A 572 -32.34 7.97 -18.59
N GLU A 573 -31.56 6.88 -18.42
CA GLU A 573 -30.95 6.54 -17.13
C GLU A 573 -29.47 6.21 -17.26
N LEU A 574 -28.68 6.86 -16.42
CA LEU A 574 -27.24 6.63 -16.25
C LEU A 574 -26.98 6.06 -14.85
N ILE A 575 -26.40 4.87 -14.80
CA ILE A 575 -26.00 4.16 -13.59
C ILE A 575 -24.48 4.28 -13.45
N TYR A 576 -24.01 4.90 -12.37
CA TYR A 576 -22.59 5.11 -12.15
C TYR A 576 -22.11 4.32 -10.93
N VAL A 577 -21.14 3.43 -11.11
CA VAL A 577 -20.41 2.74 -10.02
C VAL A 577 -19.05 3.40 -9.85
N SER A 578 -18.64 3.70 -8.64
CA SER A 578 -17.36 4.39 -8.37
C SER A 578 -16.70 3.94 -7.09
N CYS A 579 -15.40 3.65 -7.18
CA CYS A 579 -14.55 3.37 -6.01
C CYS A 579 -13.84 4.62 -5.43
N ASN A 580 -14.11 5.82 -5.97
CA ASN A 580 -13.42 7.06 -5.54
C ASN A 580 -14.39 8.25 -5.46
N PRO A 581 -14.76 8.71 -4.26
CA PRO A 581 -15.68 9.82 -4.07
C PRO A 581 -15.28 11.13 -4.75
N ALA A 582 -13.97 11.40 -4.86
CA ALA A 582 -13.51 12.66 -5.46
C ALA A 582 -13.70 12.70 -6.99
N SER A 583 -13.37 11.59 -7.70
CA SER A 583 -13.64 11.49 -9.13
C SER A 583 -15.14 11.40 -9.42
N LEU A 584 -15.88 10.68 -8.57
CA LEU A 584 -17.35 10.62 -8.65
C LEU A 584 -17.97 12.02 -8.58
N GLY A 585 -17.59 12.82 -7.57
CA GLY A 585 -18.14 14.16 -7.41
C GLY A 585 -17.91 15.05 -8.64
N ARG A 586 -16.69 15.01 -9.22
CA ARG A 586 -16.35 15.71 -10.45
C ARG A 586 -17.26 15.29 -11.64
N ASP A 587 -17.43 13.98 -11.82
CA ASP A 587 -18.17 13.43 -12.96
C ASP A 587 -19.69 13.66 -12.81
N LEU A 588 -20.23 13.57 -11.58
CA LEU A 588 -21.62 13.90 -11.27
C LEU A 588 -21.92 15.38 -11.48
N ALA A 589 -21.01 16.28 -11.11
CA ALA A 589 -21.19 17.73 -11.35
C ALA A 589 -21.29 18.04 -12.85
N ALA A 590 -20.52 17.35 -13.69
CA ALA A 590 -20.63 17.48 -15.15
C ALA A 590 -21.94 16.86 -15.68
N ALA A 591 -22.37 15.71 -15.16
CA ALA A 591 -23.63 15.08 -15.55
C ALA A 591 -24.84 15.96 -15.20
N THR A 592 -24.86 16.58 -14.02
CA THR A 592 -25.93 17.50 -13.63
C THR A 592 -25.94 18.77 -14.51
N THR A 593 -24.77 19.28 -14.92
CA THR A 593 -24.67 20.38 -15.87
C THR A 593 -25.22 19.99 -17.25
N ALA A 594 -25.12 18.70 -17.63
CA ALA A 594 -25.66 18.16 -18.88
C ALA A 594 -27.16 17.80 -18.81
N GLY A 595 -27.83 18.11 -17.70
CA GLY A 595 -29.28 17.94 -17.51
C GLY A 595 -29.70 16.65 -16.79
N TYR A 596 -28.77 15.85 -16.29
CA TYR A 596 -29.11 14.68 -15.46
C TYR A 596 -29.44 15.09 -14.03
N ARG A 597 -30.45 14.49 -13.45
CA ARG A 597 -30.84 14.63 -12.05
C ARG A 597 -30.33 13.41 -11.26
N ILE A 598 -29.67 13.65 -10.14
CA ILE A 598 -29.26 12.60 -9.21
C ILE A 598 -30.50 12.12 -8.45
N MET A 599 -30.85 10.85 -8.61
CA MET A 599 -32.00 10.20 -7.98
C MET A 599 -31.64 9.61 -6.61
N SER A 600 -30.51 8.89 -6.54
CA SER A 600 -29.99 8.35 -5.29
C SER A 600 -28.48 8.13 -5.38
N ILE A 601 -27.82 8.19 -4.22
CA ILE A 601 -26.40 7.89 -4.03
C ILE A 601 -26.32 6.84 -2.91
N MET A 602 -25.98 5.61 -3.27
CA MET A 602 -25.92 4.45 -2.38
C MET A 602 -24.46 4.03 -2.17
N PRO A 603 -23.82 4.39 -1.07
CA PRO A 603 -22.48 3.89 -0.77
C PRO A 603 -22.52 2.50 -0.17
N PHE A 604 -21.56 1.64 -0.57
CA PHE A 604 -21.39 0.27 -0.09
C PHE A 604 -20.02 0.10 0.56
N ASP A 605 -19.95 -0.56 1.68
CA ASP A 605 -18.67 -0.93 2.29
C ASP A 605 -18.10 -2.22 1.70
N PHE A 606 -17.41 -2.12 0.57
CA PHE A 606 -16.67 -3.24 -0.03
C PHE A 606 -15.37 -3.56 0.72
N PHE A 607 -14.86 -2.60 1.49
CA PHE A 607 -13.52 -2.67 2.09
C PHE A 607 -13.56 -2.33 3.59
N PRO A 608 -14.22 -3.15 4.43
CA PRO A 608 -14.15 -2.99 5.88
C PRO A 608 -12.73 -2.76 6.39
N HIS A 609 -12.58 -1.96 7.44
CA HIS A 609 -11.31 -1.59 8.05
C HIS A 609 -10.38 -0.71 7.21
N THR A 610 -10.84 -0.22 6.06
CA THR A 610 -10.10 0.69 5.16
C THR A 610 -10.94 1.94 4.84
N PRO A 611 -10.33 3.02 4.33
CA PRO A 611 -11.08 4.23 3.96
C PRO A 611 -11.87 4.10 2.65
N HIS A 612 -11.72 3.01 1.93
CA HIS A 612 -12.34 2.81 0.63
C HIS A 612 -13.82 2.44 0.75
N LEU A 613 -14.59 2.86 -0.24
CA LEU A 613 -15.99 2.48 -0.44
C LEU A 613 -16.29 2.39 -1.92
N GLU A 614 -17.32 1.64 -2.29
CA GLU A 614 -17.95 1.70 -3.62
C GLU A 614 -19.22 2.52 -3.52
N THR A 615 -19.54 3.27 -4.56
CA THR A 615 -20.73 4.12 -4.57
C THR A 615 -21.52 3.87 -5.85
N LEU A 616 -22.76 3.48 -5.70
CA LEU A 616 -23.71 3.34 -6.79
C LEU A 616 -24.56 4.60 -6.86
N VAL A 617 -24.70 5.18 -8.04
CA VAL A 617 -25.52 6.38 -8.28
C VAL A 617 -26.47 6.12 -9.43
N PHE A 618 -27.74 6.45 -9.21
CA PHE A 618 -28.75 6.50 -10.27
C PHE A 618 -29.00 7.95 -10.69
N LEU A 619 -28.92 8.20 -11.97
CA LEU A 619 -29.19 9.51 -12.58
C LEU A 619 -30.26 9.34 -13.67
N GLU A 620 -31.18 10.29 -13.74
CA GLU A 620 -32.25 10.39 -14.72
C GLU A 620 -32.14 11.70 -15.50
N LYS A 621 -32.43 11.67 -16.80
CA LYS A 621 -32.34 12.83 -17.67
C LYS A 621 -33.66 13.60 -17.72
#